data_f5a982c9dbb43d4b15870c0e2e429c64
#
_entry.id   f5a982c9dbb43d4b15870c0e2e429c64
#
_cell.length_a   1.000
_cell.length_b   1.000
_cell.length_c   1.000
_cell.angle_alpha   90.00
_cell.angle_beta   90.00
_cell.angle_gamma   90.00
#
_symmetry.space_group_name_H-M   'P 1'
#
loop_
_entity.id
_entity.type
_entity.pdbx_description
1 polymer ?
#
loop_
_entity_poly.entity_id
_entity_poly.type
_entity_poly.pdbx_seq_one_letter_code
_entity_poly.pdbx_strand_id
1 'polypeptide(L)'
;MNQISLKLFAFLSSLIFISAAAQAEGLTGDAAAGQKKNATCIGCHGIVGYQASFPEVYKVPKISQQNAKYIEAALKAYKSGERRHPTMRSVAKSLSDQDIADLSAYYEQHGNKVTVAEQTVEPPKVVADLLTKGGCAGCHGANFNKPMDPSYPKLAGQHRDYLYIALKSYQEQGHSTWGRANAIMSGMAKPYTRAELKKIADYLGSLPGELQAVPQSKFR
;
A
#
# COMPACT_ATOMS: atom_id res chain seq x y z
N MET A 1 -44.29 9.04 65.72
CA MET A 1 -43.36 9.82 64.83
C MET A 1 -42.79 8.91 63.79
N ASN A 2 -43.30 9.01 62.84
CA ASN A 2 -43.43 8.67 61.37
C ASN A 2 -42.19 8.07 60.73
N GLN A 3 -42.30 6.77 60.43
CA GLN A 3 -41.39 5.97 59.59
C GLN A 3 -41.74 6.07 58.09
N ILE A 4 -42.22 7.21 57.59
CA ILE A 4 -42.73 7.35 56.21
C ILE A 4 -41.79 8.14 55.31
N SER A 5 -40.66 8.68 55.82
CA SER A 5 -39.80 9.56 55.01
C SER A 5 -38.50 8.92 54.40
N LEU A 6 -38.31 7.60 54.52
CA LEU A 6 -37.05 6.97 54.03
C LEU A 6 -37.18 6.05 52.81
N LYS A 7 -38.33 6.06 52.14
CA LYS A 7 -38.56 5.19 50.96
C LYS A 7 -38.70 5.94 49.64
N LEU A 8 -38.45 7.24 49.59
CA LEU A 8 -38.65 8.04 48.37
C LEU A 8 -37.35 8.54 47.70
N PHE A 9 -36.18 8.06 48.12
CA PHE A 9 -34.89 8.51 47.56
C PHE A 9 -34.12 7.41 46.83
N ALA A 10 -34.71 6.25 46.59
CA ALA A 10 -34.02 5.10 45.93
C ALA A 10 -34.45 4.85 44.48
N PHE A 11 -35.13 5.79 43.83
CA PHE A 11 -35.67 5.52 42.46
C PHE A 11 -35.23 6.50 41.37
N LEU A 12 -34.12 7.20 41.56
CA LEU A 12 -33.67 8.16 40.51
C LEU A 12 -32.15 8.13 40.28
N SER A 13 -31.57 7.00 39.94
CA SER A 13 -30.19 6.93 39.48
C SER A 13 -29.89 5.72 38.59
N SER A 14 -30.83 5.31 37.77
CA SER A 14 -30.51 4.45 36.64
C SER A 14 -30.41 5.31 35.38
N LEU A 15 -29.43 6.24 35.36
CA LEU A 15 -28.93 6.81 34.12
C LEU A 15 -28.19 5.71 33.37
N ILE A 16 -28.91 5.11 32.45
CA ILE A 16 -28.34 4.21 31.44
C ILE A 16 -27.32 5.02 30.62
N PHE A 17 -26.04 4.87 30.97
CA PHE A 17 -24.95 5.24 30.04
C PHE A 17 -25.02 4.30 28.85
N ILE A 18 -25.82 4.63 27.86
CA ILE A 18 -25.68 4.08 26.53
C ILE A 18 -24.35 4.67 25.98
N SER A 19 -23.26 4.01 26.30
CA SER A 19 -22.01 4.23 25.58
C SER A 19 -22.27 3.82 24.14
N ALA A 20 -22.60 4.79 23.28
CA ALA A 20 -22.49 4.63 21.85
C ALA A 20 -21.02 4.34 21.57
N ALA A 21 -20.65 3.06 21.50
CA ALA A 21 -19.43 2.66 20.85
C ALA A 21 -19.57 3.13 19.39
N ALA A 22 -19.07 4.31 19.10
CA ALA A 22 -18.84 4.74 17.73
C ALA A 22 -17.84 3.74 17.15
N GLN A 23 -18.35 2.71 16.49
CA GLN A 23 -17.54 1.90 15.62
C GLN A 23 -17.02 2.88 14.58
N ALA A 24 -15.70 3.09 14.56
CA ALA A 24 -15.05 3.79 13.49
C ALA A 24 -15.19 2.86 12.26
N GLU A 25 -16.32 2.93 11.57
CA GLU A 25 -16.45 2.35 10.24
C GLU A 25 -15.34 2.99 9.41
N GLY A 26 -14.44 2.16 8.91
CA GLY A 26 -13.38 2.61 8.03
C GLY A 26 -14.01 3.38 6.87
N LEU A 27 -13.42 4.51 6.51
CA LEU A 27 -13.92 5.35 5.41
C LEU A 27 -14.07 4.49 4.16
N THR A 28 -15.27 4.47 3.59
CA THR A 28 -15.53 3.78 2.32
C THR A 28 -15.08 4.70 1.18
N GLY A 29 -14.21 4.20 0.31
CA GLY A 29 -13.73 4.94 -0.86
C GLY A 29 -14.74 4.89 -2.01
N ASP A 30 -14.94 6.04 -2.67
CA ASP A 30 -15.72 6.18 -3.91
C ASP A 30 -14.77 6.29 -5.11
N ALA A 31 -14.77 5.28 -5.97
CA ALA A 31 -13.92 5.26 -7.16
C ALA A 31 -14.24 6.39 -8.17
N ALA A 32 -15.51 6.81 -8.27
CA ALA A 32 -15.90 7.91 -9.16
C ALA A 32 -15.41 9.26 -8.63
N ALA A 33 -15.42 9.46 -7.30
CA ALA A 33 -14.80 10.60 -6.67
C ALA A 33 -13.28 10.57 -6.84
N GLY A 34 -12.64 9.39 -6.68
CA GLY A 34 -11.21 9.17 -6.89
C GLY A 34 -10.77 9.50 -8.32
N GLN A 35 -11.59 9.16 -9.32
CA GLN A 35 -11.35 9.52 -10.72
C GLN A 35 -11.23 11.03 -10.92
N LYS A 36 -12.06 11.82 -10.25
CA LYS A 36 -12.03 13.29 -10.34
C LYS A 36 -10.83 13.91 -9.63
N LYS A 37 -10.23 13.18 -8.68
CA LYS A 37 -9.11 13.62 -7.84
C LYS A 37 -7.74 13.19 -8.36
N ASN A 38 -7.67 12.33 -9.38
CA ASN A 38 -6.46 11.62 -9.78
C ASN A 38 -5.43 12.44 -10.57
N ALA A 39 -5.74 13.69 -10.94
CA ALA A 39 -4.93 14.51 -11.87
C ALA A 39 -3.44 14.56 -11.47
N THR A 40 -3.15 14.75 -10.18
CA THR A 40 -1.76 14.79 -9.67
C THR A 40 -1.08 13.41 -9.76
N CYS A 41 -1.84 12.35 -9.58
CA CYS A 41 -1.32 10.97 -9.58
C CYS A 41 -1.02 10.49 -11.01
N ILE A 42 -1.98 10.66 -11.92
CA ILE A 42 -1.91 10.16 -13.30
C ILE A 42 -0.78 10.84 -14.09
N GLY A 43 -0.41 12.08 -13.74
CA GLY A 43 0.69 12.82 -14.36
C GLY A 43 2.08 12.16 -14.23
N CYS A 44 2.22 11.25 -13.28
CA CYS A 44 3.44 10.44 -13.11
C CYS A 44 3.15 8.95 -13.27
N HIS A 45 2.15 8.43 -12.56
CA HIS A 45 1.84 7.01 -12.51
C HIS A 45 1.11 6.48 -13.76
N GLY A 46 0.54 7.37 -14.59
CA GLY A 46 -0.09 7.02 -15.86
C GLY A 46 0.82 7.13 -17.08
N ILE A 47 2.06 7.57 -16.93
CA ILE A 47 2.99 7.70 -18.04
C ILE A 47 3.89 6.47 -18.10
N VAL A 48 3.76 5.68 -19.17
CA VAL A 48 4.57 4.48 -19.35
C VAL A 48 6.06 4.85 -19.43
N GLY A 49 6.85 4.23 -18.55
CA GLY A 49 8.30 4.44 -18.51
C GLY A 49 8.75 5.74 -17.85
N TYR A 50 7.84 6.53 -17.26
CA TYR A 50 8.22 7.74 -16.50
C TYR A 50 9.16 7.40 -15.35
N GLN A 51 10.22 8.21 -15.19
CA GLN A 51 11.28 7.96 -14.23
C GLN A 51 11.33 9.05 -13.15
N ALA A 52 11.56 8.61 -11.92
CA ALA A 52 12.02 9.45 -10.82
C ALA A 52 13.55 9.40 -10.77
N SER A 53 14.19 10.45 -10.26
CA SER A 53 15.64 10.56 -10.17
C SER A 53 16.15 10.53 -8.71
N PHE A 54 15.26 10.39 -7.74
CA PHE A 54 15.60 10.38 -6.33
C PHE A 54 15.06 9.14 -5.62
N PRO A 55 15.85 8.43 -4.77
CA PRO A 55 17.27 8.68 -4.42
C PRO A 55 18.25 8.23 -5.53
N GLU A 56 17.78 7.54 -6.54
CA GLU A 56 18.46 7.12 -7.77
C GLU A 56 17.42 7.02 -8.90
N VAL A 57 17.83 6.80 -10.13
CA VAL A 57 16.90 6.70 -11.27
C VAL A 57 16.16 5.36 -11.24
N TYR A 58 14.83 5.43 -11.25
CA TYR A 58 13.94 4.25 -11.38
C TYR A 58 12.60 4.65 -11.98
N LYS A 59 11.88 3.70 -12.55
CA LYS A 59 10.53 3.94 -13.09
C LYS A 59 9.53 4.16 -11.97
N VAL A 60 8.69 5.18 -12.12
CA VAL A 60 7.56 5.43 -11.21
C VAL A 60 6.66 4.19 -11.19
N PRO A 61 6.27 3.68 -10.01
CA PRO A 61 5.58 2.40 -9.91
C PRO A 61 4.22 2.39 -10.57
N LYS A 62 3.86 1.25 -11.11
CA LYS A 62 2.51 0.91 -11.55
C LYS A 62 1.60 0.84 -10.33
N ILE A 63 0.49 1.56 -10.34
CA ILE A 63 -0.47 1.57 -9.24
C ILE A 63 -1.88 1.16 -9.64
N SER A 64 -2.21 1.17 -10.94
CA SER A 64 -3.50 0.67 -11.42
C SER A 64 -3.58 -0.85 -11.23
N GLN A 65 -4.73 -1.34 -10.80
CA GLN A 65 -5.01 -2.72 -10.37
C GLN A 65 -4.29 -3.16 -9.07
N GLN A 66 -3.71 -2.23 -8.31
CA GLN A 66 -3.16 -2.52 -6.99
C GLN A 66 -4.29 -2.52 -5.95
N ASN A 67 -4.15 -3.32 -4.89
CA ASN A 67 -5.14 -3.41 -3.81
C ASN A 67 -5.40 -2.06 -3.15
N ALA A 68 -6.67 -1.67 -3.00
CA ALA A 68 -7.06 -0.38 -2.39
C ALA A 68 -6.49 -0.23 -0.98
N LYS A 69 -6.60 -1.25 -0.12
CA LYS A 69 -6.05 -1.21 1.24
C LYS A 69 -4.54 -0.98 1.27
N TYR A 70 -3.80 -1.56 0.31
CA TYR A 70 -2.36 -1.29 0.22
C TYR A 70 -2.07 0.14 -0.23
N ILE A 71 -2.79 0.67 -1.22
CA ILE A 71 -2.62 2.06 -1.67
C ILE A 71 -2.92 3.03 -0.52
N GLU A 72 -4.01 2.79 0.20
CA GLU A 72 -4.40 3.58 1.37
C GLU A 72 -3.29 3.58 2.44
N ALA A 73 -2.82 2.41 2.83
CA ALA A 73 -1.73 2.26 3.81
C ALA A 73 -0.45 2.96 3.31
N ALA A 74 -0.12 2.85 2.02
CA ALA A 74 1.04 3.50 1.44
C ALA A 74 0.95 5.02 1.46
N LEU A 75 -0.22 5.61 1.11
CA LEU A 75 -0.44 7.05 1.14
C LEU A 75 -0.41 7.59 2.58
N LYS A 76 -1.03 6.89 3.53
CA LYS A 76 -0.96 7.22 4.96
C LYS A 76 0.48 7.17 5.48
N ALA A 77 1.27 6.17 5.08
CA ALA A 77 2.67 6.06 5.44
C ALA A 77 3.55 7.20 4.84
N TYR A 78 3.25 7.67 3.62
CA TYR A 78 3.89 8.89 3.10
C TYR A 78 3.46 10.15 3.87
N LYS A 79 2.18 10.27 4.21
CA LYS A 79 1.63 11.41 4.97
C LYS A 79 2.26 11.50 6.36
N SER A 80 2.40 10.37 7.08
CA SER A 80 3.03 10.28 8.41
C SER A 80 4.56 10.43 8.36
N GLY A 81 5.21 10.04 7.25
CA GLY A 81 6.66 10.01 7.11
C GLY A 81 7.29 8.64 7.40
N GLU A 82 6.52 7.59 7.65
CA GLU A 82 7.01 6.21 7.69
C GLU A 82 7.63 5.79 6.34
N ARG A 83 7.02 6.22 5.24
CA ARG A 83 7.62 6.19 3.91
C ARG A 83 8.16 7.57 3.58
N ARG A 84 9.46 7.66 3.39
CA ARG A 84 10.15 8.90 3.08
C ARG A 84 10.50 8.96 1.61
N HIS A 85 9.85 9.86 0.91
CA HIS A 85 10.11 10.23 -0.47
C HIS A 85 9.57 11.64 -0.69
N PRO A 86 10.41 12.65 -1.02
CA PRO A 86 10.00 14.05 -1.01
C PRO A 86 8.72 14.33 -1.80
N THR A 87 8.66 13.90 -3.06
CA THR A 87 7.50 14.11 -3.94
C THR A 87 6.24 13.45 -3.37
N MET A 88 6.31 12.16 -3.04
CA MET A 88 5.14 11.43 -2.56
C MET A 88 4.65 11.91 -1.20
N ARG A 89 5.56 12.36 -0.33
CA ARG A 89 5.20 12.98 0.94
C ARG A 89 4.47 14.28 0.76
N SER A 90 4.92 15.13 -0.18
CA SER A 90 4.24 16.40 -0.49
C SER A 90 2.84 16.16 -1.04
N VAL A 91 2.66 15.24 -1.98
CA VAL A 91 1.36 14.86 -2.52
C VAL A 91 0.46 14.29 -1.41
N ALA A 92 0.95 13.31 -0.63
CA ALA A 92 0.13 12.66 0.39
C ALA A 92 -0.30 13.62 1.53
N LYS A 93 0.52 14.60 1.88
CA LYS A 93 0.18 15.61 2.89
C LYS A 93 -1.02 16.48 2.52
N SER A 94 -1.27 16.71 1.24
CA SER A 94 -2.40 17.53 0.76
C SER A 94 -3.72 16.76 0.74
N LEU A 95 -3.69 15.42 0.88
CA LEU A 95 -4.87 14.56 0.82
C LEU A 95 -5.56 14.45 2.19
N SER A 96 -6.90 14.61 2.20
CA SER A 96 -7.72 14.16 3.33
C SER A 96 -7.76 12.62 3.39
N ASP A 97 -8.24 12.07 4.49
CA ASP A 97 -8.37 10.61 4.62
C ASP A 97 -9.45 10.07 3.63
N GLN A 98 -10.50 10.86 3.34
CA GLN A 98 -11.48 10.54 2.32
C GLN A 98 -10.86 10.56 0.92
N ASP A 99 -9.99 11.52 0.60
CA ASP A 99 -9.29 11.55 -0.69
C ASP A 99 -8.40 10.32 -0.88
N ILE A 100 -7.74 9.89 0.19
CA ILE A 100 -6.92 8.67 0.19
C ILE A 100 -7.80 7.45 -0.08
N ALA A 101 -8.95 7.33 0.58
CA ALA A 101 -9.88 6.21 0.39
C ALA A 101 -10.43 6.19 -1.06
N ASP A 102 -10.87 7.33 -1.59
CA ASP A 102 -11.43 7.47 -2.92
C ASP A 102 -10.40 7.14 -4.03
N LEU A 103 -9.19 7.70 -3.90
CA LEU A 103 -8.10 7.42 -4.84
C LEU A 103 -7.68 5.96 -4.81
N SER A 104 -7.67 5.34 -3.63
CA SER A 104 -7.35 3.92 -3.46
C SER A 104 -8.39 3.03 -4.15
N ALA A 105 -9.67 3.30 -3.94
CA ALA A 105 -10.77 2.60 -4.61
C ALA A 105 -10.73 2.78 -6.14
N TYR A 106 -10.39 3.99 -6.62
CA TYR A 106 -10.24 4.25 -8.04
C TYR A 106 -9.11 3.42 -8.66
N TYR A 107 -7.90 3.44 -8.07
CA TYR A 107 -6.75 2.76 -8.66
C TYR A 107 -6.84 1.24 -8.60
N GLU A 108 -7.56 0.67 -7.64
CA GLU A 108 -7.85 -0.76 -7.61
C GLU A 108 -8.66 -1.21 -8.83
N GLN A 109 -9.53 -0.36 -9.35
CA GLN A 109 -10.40 -0.66 -10.50
C GLN A 109 -9.85 -0.09 -11.82
N HIS A 110 -8.86 0.82 -11.76
CA HIS A 110 -8.35 1.54 -12.91
C HIS A 110 -7.52 0.64 -13.82
N GLY A 111 -7.76 0.74 -15.11
CA GLY A 111 -7.11 -0.06 -16.14
C GLY A 111 -7.94 -1.25 -16.61
N ASN A 112 -7.35 -2.07 -17.47
CA ASN A 112 -8.01 -3.25 -17.99
C ASN A 112 -7.86 -4.41 -17.01
N LYS A 113 -8.93 -5.17 -16.77
CA LYS A 113 -8.81 -6.43 -16.03
C LYS A 113 -7.95 -7.40 -16.83
N VAL A 114 -6.82 -7.79 -16.26
CA VAL A 114 -5.92 -8.78 -16.83
C VAL A 114 -6.09 -10.07 -16.02
N THR A 115 -6.46 -11.15 -16.68
CA THR A 115 -6.45 -12.47 -16.05
C THR A 115 -5.03 -13.02 -16.14
N VAL A 116 -4.36 -13.09 -15.02
CA VAL A 116 -3.05 -13.75 -14.93
C VAL A 116 -3.28 -15.21 -14.54
N ALA A 117 -2.65 -16.12 -15.27
CA ALA A 117 -2.70 -17.55 -14.94
C ALA A 117 -2.17 -17.77 -13.50
N GLU A 118 -2.79 -18.70 -12.78
CA GLU A 118 -2.36 -19.04 -11.41
C GLU A 118 -0.99 -19.73 -11.35
N GLN A 119 -0.51 -20.20 -12.51
CA GLN A 119 0.77 -20.87 -12.63
C GLN A 119 1.91 -19.91 -12.25
N THR A 120 2.74 -20.36 -11.33
CA THR A 120 3.98 -19.67 -10.98
C THR A 120 5.02 -19.94 -12.06
N VAL A 121 5.71 -18.91 -12.50
CA VAL A 121 6.94 -19.07 -13.30
C VAL A 121 8.02 -19.53 -12.33
N GLU A 122 8.62 -20.69 -12.59
CA GLU A 122 9.68 -21.23 -11.74
C GLU A 122 10.88 -20.27 -11.68
N PRO A 123 11.29 -19.84 -10.48
CA PRO A 123 12.46 -19.00 -10.33
C PRO A 123 13.76 -19.80 -10.57
N PRO A 124 14.82 -19.17 -11.06
CA PRO A 124 16.15 -19.76 -11.02
C PRO A 124 16.50 -20.21 -9.58
N LYS A 125 17.18 -21.33 -9.42
CA LYS A 125 17.48 -21.92 -8.09
C LYS A 125 17.96 -20.90 -7.06
N VAL A 126 18.90 -20.04 -7.42
CA VAL A 126 19.42 -18.98 -6.53
C VAL A 126 18.31 -18.06 -6.03
N VAL A 127 17.35 -17.71 -6.89
CA VAL A 127 16.22 -16.85 -6.52
C VAL A 127 15.20 -17.62 -5.67
N ALA A 128 14.95 -18.88 -5.99
CA ALA A 128 14.09 -19.75 -5.19
C ALA A 128 14.59 -19.85 -3.74
N ASP A 129 15.89 -20.07 -3.56
CA ASP A 129 16.54 -20.15 -2.25
C ASP A 129 16.36 -18.79 -1.47
N LEU A 130 16.53 -17.65 -2.17
CA LEU A 130 16.34 -16.33 -1.57
C LEU A 130 14.88 -16.09 -1.16
N LEU A 131 13.91 -16.40 -2.01
CA LEU A 131 12.48 -16.24 -1.73
C LEU A 131 12.03 -17.14 -0.57
N THR A 132 12.56 -18.38 -0.50
CA THR A 132 12.28 -19.33 0.59
C THR A 132 12.87 -18.82 1.91
N LYS A 133 14.13 -18.35 1.90
CA LYS A 133 14.78 -17.74 3.06
C LYS A 133 13.96 -16.61 3.68
N GLY A 134 13.33 -15.77 2.87
CA GLY A 134 12.50 -14.66 3.33
C GLY A 134 11.03 -15.01 3.52
N GLY A 135 10.56 -16.22 3.19
CA GLY A 135 9.15 -16.58 3.28
C GLY A 135 8.22 -15.66 2.46
N CYS A 136 8.72 -15.06 1.38
CA CYS A 136 8.06 -13.97 0.65
C CYS A 136 6.65 -14.34 0.16
N ALA A 137 6.49 -15.56 -0.37
CA ALA A 137 5.22 -16.07 -0.87
C ALA A 137 4.15 -16.22 0.22
N GLY A 138 4.56 -16.40 1.49
CA GLY A 138 3.63 -16.54 2.61
C GLY A 138 2.73 -15.33 2.82
N CYS A 139 3.22 -14.12 2.53
CA CYS A 139 2.46 -12.87 2.64
C CYS A 139 1.99 -12.34 1.29
N HIS A 140 2.86 -12.40 0.26
CA HIS A 140 2.58 -11.82 -1.05
C HIS A 140 1.87 -12.79 -2.03
N GLY A 141 1.58 -14.02 -1.59
CA GLY A 141 0.97 -15.07 -2.41
C GLY A 141 1.98 -15.80 -3.29
N ALA A 142 1.68 -17.04 -3.67
CA ALA A 142 2.59 -17.90 -4.42
C ALA A 142 2.99 -17.32 -5.79
N ASN A 143 2.07 -16.65 -6.47
CA ASN A 143 2.30 -15.99 -7.77
C ASN A 143 2.57 -14.48 -7.66
N PHE A 144 2.69 -13.93 -6.45
CA PHE A 144 2.89 -12.51 -6.17
C PHE A 144 1.85 -11.54 -6.73
N ASN A 145 0.69 -12.04 -7.19
CA ASN A 145 -0.48 -11.27 -7.63
C ASN A 145 -1.65 -11.34 -6.64
N LYS A 146 -1.72 -12.40 -5.83
CA LYS A 146 -2.79 -12.64 -4.87
C LYS A 146 -2.22 -12.71 -3.45
N PRO A 147 -1.91 -11.58 -2.82
CA PRO A 147 -1.43 -11.56 -1.43
C PRO A 147 -2.49 -12.10 -0.47
N MET A 148 -2.06 -12.64 0.67
CA MET A 148 -2.94 -13.19 1.70
C MET A 148 -3.88 -12.15 2.32
N ASP A 149 -3.43 -10.91 2.40
CA ASP A 149 -4.20 -9.79 2.91
C ASP A 149 -4.12 -8.63 1.90
N PRO A 150 -5.23 -7.92 1.62
CA PRO A 150 -5.24 -6.82 0.66
C PRO A 150 -4.43 -5.58 1.13
N SER A 151 -3.97 -5.54 2.37
CA SER A 151 -3.01 -4.54 2.83
C SER A 151 -1.57 -4.82 2.36
N TYR A 152 -1.31 -6.03 1.86
CA TYR A 152 -0.04 -6.38 1.23
C TYR A 152 -0.09 -6.10 -0.28
N PRO A 153 1.01 -5.65 -0.89
CA PRO A 153 1.01 -5.31 -2.30
C PRO A 153 1.08 -6.53 -3.21
N LYS A 154 0.43 -6.42 -4.36
CA LYS A 154 0.78 -7.18 -5.55
C LYS A 154 2.17 -6.76 -6.00
N LEU A 155 3.02 -7.71 -6.37
CA LEU A 155 4.41 -7.47 -6.74
C LEU A 155 4.73 -7.89 -8.18
N ALA A 156 4.07 -8.93 -8.68
CA ALA A 156 4.33 -9.48 -10.01
C ALA A 156 4.12 -8.42 -11.10
N GLY A 157 5.06 -8.36 -12.03
CA GLY A 157 5.03 -7.43 -13.15
C GLY A 157 5.27 -5.97 -12.80
N GLN A 158 5.57 -5.63 -11.53
CA GLN A 158 5.99 -4.29 -11.15
C GLN A 158 7.37 -3.97 -11.77
N HIS A 159 7.72 -2.72 -11.93
CA HIS A 159 9.03 -2.31 -12.43
C HIS A 159 10.17 -2.84 -11.56
N ARG A 160 11.13 -3.52 -12.16
CA ARG A 160 12.27 -4.17 -11.48
C ARG A 160 13.11 -3.17 -10.68
N ASP A 161 13.38 -2.03 -11.28
CA ASP A 161 14.12 -0.92 -10.67
C ASP A 161 13.37 -0.34 -9.45
N TYR A 162 12.04 -0.15 -9.56
CA TYR A 162 11.22 0.25 -8.42
C TYR A 162 11.19 -0.81 -7.31
N LEU A 163 11.04 -2.10 -7.64
CA LEU A 163 11.08 -3.17 -6.65
C LEU A 163 12.41 -3.20 -5.91
N TYR A 164 13.51 -3.02 -6.64
CA TYR A 164 14.84 -2.95 -6.04
C TYR A 164 14.97 -1.77 -5.08
N ILE A 165 14.60 -0.54 -5.52
CA ILE A 165 14.66 0.64 -4.64
C ILE A 165 13.71 0.51 -3.45
N ALA A 166 12.55 -0.13 -3.62
CA ALA A 166 11.62 -0.39 -2.53
C ALA A 166 12.22 -1.33 -1.47
N LEU A 167 12.81 -2.45 -1.89
CA LEU A 167 13.50 -3.39 -0.99
C LEU A 167 14.69 -2.73 -0.29
N LYS A 168 15.49 -2.00 -1.05
CA LYS A 168 16.63 -1.23 -0.54
C LYS A 168 16.19 -0.19 0.51
N SER A 169 15.05 0.47 0.30
CA SER A 169 14.55 1.50 1.21
C SER A 169 14.12 0.95 2.57
N TYR A 170 13.76 -0.32 2.68
CA TYR A 170 13.48 -0.96 3.98
C TYR A 170 14.74 -1.21 4.81
N GLN A 171 15.92 -1.17 4.21
CA GLN A 171 17.20 -1.24 4.93
C GLN A 171 17.67 0.15 5.42
N GLU A 172 17.04 1.24 4.95
CA GLU A 172 17.42 2.62 5.22
C GLU A 172 16.52 3.27 6.27
N GLN A 173 16.73 2.95 7.53
CA GLN A 173 15.88 3.46 8.61
C GLN A 173 16.29 4.88 9.08
N GLY A 174 17.55 5.21 9.03
CA GLY A 174 18.11 6.47 9.55
C GLY A 174 18.11 7.66 8.59
N HIS A 175 17.83 7.46 7.30
CA HIS A 175 17.94 8.54 6.32
C HIS A 175 16.72 9.49 6.40
N SER A 176 16.96 10.82 6.45
CA SER A 176 15.91 11.82 6.67
C SER A 176 14.92 11.98 5.51
N THR A 177 15.36 11.76 4.27
CA THR A 177 14.59 12.08 3.06
C THR A 177 14.09 10.86 2.27
N TRP A 178 14.66 9.68 2.49
CA TRP A 178 14.20 8.45 1.87
C TRP A 178 14.29 7.25 2.81
N GLY A 179 13.55 6.19 2.52
CA GLY A 179 13.50 4.99 3.34
C GLY A 179 12.06 4.60 3.72
N ARG A 180 11.91 3.44 4.31
CA ARG A 180 10.61 2.89 4.74
C ARG A 180 10.76 2.27 6.13
N ALA A 181 9.92 2.67 7.07
CA ALA A 181 9.98 2.27 8.48
C ALA A 181 9.01 1.13 8.84
N ASN A 182 8.52 0.34 7.86
CA ASN A 182 7.69 -0.82 8.15
C ASN A 182 8.54 -1.93 8.79
N ALA A 183 8.25 -2.28 10.04
CA ALA A 183 9.05 -3.20 10.85
C ALA A 183 9.15 -4.61 10.23
N ILE A 184 8.03 -5.13 9.69
CA ILE A 184 7.99 -6.46 9.08
C ILE A 184 8.90 -6.50 7.86
N MET A 185 8.68 -5.59 6.88
CA MET A 185 9.46 -5.58 5.66
C MET A 185 10.92 -5.18 5.88
N SER A 186 11.21 -4.35 6.89
CA SER A 186 12.58 -4.03 7.28
C SER A 186 13.29 -5.26 7.83
N GLY A 187 12.62 -6.06 8.67
CA GLY A 187 13.14 -7.34 9.15
C GLY A 187 13.39 -8.33 8.00
N MET A 188 12.45 -8.40 7.04
CA MET A 188 12.58 -9.28 5.87
C MET A 188 13.72 -8.85 4.93
N ALA A 189 13.90 -7.55 4.67
CA ALA A 189 14.91 -7.06 3.74
C ALA A 189 16.33 -7.01 4.33
N LYS A 190 16.46 -6.80 5.64
CA LYS A 190 17.74 -6.61 6.33
C LYS A 190 18.79 -7.71 6.11
N PRO A 191 18.43 -9.02 6.07
CA PRO A 191 19.42 -10.11 5.93
C PRO A 191 20.01 -10.27 4.53
N TYR A 192 19.59 -9.44 3.56
CA TYR A 192 20.00 -9.58 2.16
C TYR A 192 21.03 -8.54 1.76
N THR A 193 21.96 -8.96 0.94
CA THR A 193 22.87 -8.05 0.21
C THR A 193 22.11 -7.30 -0.88
N ARG A 194 22.66 -6.17 -1.33
CA ARG A 194 22.09 -5.40 -2.45
C ARG A 194 21.97 -6.23 -3.73
N ALA A 195 22.94 -7.12 -3.99
CA ALA A 195 22.91 -8.01 -5.15
C ALA A 195 21.78 -9.05 -5.06
N GLU A 196 21.51 -9.59 -3.86
CA GLU A 196 20.39 -10.51 -3.63
C GLU A 196 19.04 -9.81 -3.77
N LEU A 197 18.87 -8.61 -3.19
CA LEU A 197 17.66 -7.81 -3.35
C LEU A 197 17.41 -7.48 -4.84
N LYS A 198 18.46 -7.21 -5.61
CA LYS A 198 18.33 -6.99 -7.05
C LYS A 198 17.84 -8.23 -7.78
N LYS A 199 18.36 -9.43 -7.48
CA LYS A 199 17.90 -10.69 -8.09
C LYS A 199 16.42 -10.96 -7.78
N ILE A 200 15.99 -10.73 -6.53
CA ILE A 200 14.58 -10.84 -6.14
C ILE A 200 13.72 -9.85 -6.95
N ALA A 201 14.12 -8.59 -7.02
CA ALA A 201 13.39 -7.55 -7.75
C ALA A 201 13.29 -7.85 -9.26
N ASP A 202 14.40 -8.32 -9.87
CA ASP A 202 14.45 -8.68 -11.28
C ASP A 202 13.48 -9.85 -11.59
N TYR A 203 13.44 -10.86 -10.73
CA TYR A 203 12.51 -11.97 -10.87
C TYR A 203 11.05 -11.54 -10.70
N LEU A 204 10.70 -10.85 -9.61
CA LEU A 204 9.32 -10.41 -9.36
C LEU A 204 8.81 -9.50 -10.47
N GLY A 205 9.65 -8.61 -10.97
CA GLY A 205 9.29 -7.72 -12.08
C GLY A 205 9.21 -8.42 -13.43
N SER A 206 9.74 -9.65 -13.58
CA SER A 206 9.62 -10.46 -14.80
C SER A 206 8.36 -11.31 -14.85
N LEU A 207 7.69 -11.48 -13.71
CA LEU A 207 6.48 -12.28 -13.63
C LEU A 207 5.31 -11.60 -14.36
N PRO A 208 4.42 -12.38 -14.99
CA PRO A 208 3.16 -11.84 -15.47
C PRO A 208 2.36 -11.28 -14.27
N GLY A 209 1.85 -10.06 -14.42
CA GLY A 209 1.19 -9.35 -13.32
C GLY A 209 0.00 -8.52 -13.79
N GLU A 210 -0.87 -8.17 -12.83
CA GLU A 210 -2.06 -7.36 -13.08
C GLU A 210 -1.75 -5.85 -13.07
N LEU A 211 -0.63 -5.45 -12.46
CA LEU A 211 -0.27 -4.04 -12.27
C LEU A 211 -0.01 -3.32 -13.59
N GLN A 212 -0.59 -2.12 -13.72
CA GLN A 212 -0.51 -1.34 -14.94
C GLN A 212 -0.10 0.12 -14.69
N ALA A 213 0.57 0.72 -15.68
CA ALA A 213 0.64 2.15 -15.88
C ALA A 213 -0.33 2.49 -17.03
N VAL A 214 -1.45 3.10 -16.71
CA VAL A 214 -2.52 3.35 -17.68
C VAL A 214 -2.52 4.82 -18.07
N PRO A 215 -2.19 5.15 -19.34
CA PRO A 215 -2.22 6.53 -19.81
C PRO A 215 -3.64 7.11 -19.82
N GLN A 216 -3.75 8.37 -19.47
CA GLN A 216 -4.99 9.11 -19.67
C GLN A 216 -5.00 9.69 -21.09
N SER A 217 -5.99 9.32 -21.90
CA SER A 217 -6.06 9.71 -23.30
C SER A 217 -6.39 11.18 -23.53
N LYS A 218 -6.94 11.88 -22.53
CA LYS A 218 -7.29 13.32 -22.60
C LYS A 218 -7.08 13.97 -21.23
N PHE A 219 -6.25 14.99 -21.19
CA PHE A 219 -6.27 15.97 -20.10
C PHE A 219 -7.44 16.92 -20.37
N ARG A 220 -8.43 16.94 -19.50
CA ARG A 220 -9.52 17.91 -19.52
C ARG A 220 -9.33 18.91 -18.41
#